data_53894b521ed3444c4cce28a5958edd1b
#
_entry.id   53894b521ed3444c4cce28a5958edd1b
#
_cell.length_a   1.000
_cell.length_b   1.000
_cell.length_c   1.000
_cell.angle_alpha   90.00
_cell.angle_beta   90.00
_cell.angle_gamma   90.00
#
_symmetry.space_group_name_H-M   'P 1'
#
loop_
_entity.id
_entity.type
_entity.pdbx_description
1 polymer ?
#
loop_
_entity_poly.entity_id
_entity_poly.type
_entity_poly.pdbx_seq_one_letter_code
_entity_poly.pdbx_strand_id
1 'polypeptide(L)'
;HVKHTEGGDFREATYRAVRMGLMRAESVLLEPWYQFRLEVPTEHVGRAMADLQRFGGEFAPPEQDGERSVLTGAAPVEQLADYPEEVAAYTKGRGRLTLQSGGYRSCHNAPEVIAAADYRPEADLENSPDSVFCAHGGGFTVKWSEVPEYMHLPWAYQTKTEEEAPAAPIRRGGASYSGSREEEKALEAIFRRTYGDQKPSAFTPQS
;
A
#
# COMPACT_ATOMS: atom_id res chain seq x y z
N HIS A 1 15.55 -2.59 -33.08
CA HIS A 1 16.46 -1.80 -33.93
C HIS A 1 16.45 -0.36 -33.41
N VAL A 2 17.60 0.14 -32.96
CA VAL A 2 17.75 1.46 -32.29
C VAL A 2 17.21 2.62 -33.15
N LYS A 3 17.14 2.46 -34.45
CA LYS A 3 16.66 3.51 -35.39
C LYS A 3 15.12 3.68 -35.45
N HIS A 4 14.36 2.78 -34.85
CA HIS A 4 12.89 2.76 -34.93
C HIS A 4 12.21 2.72 -33.57
N THR A 5 12.99 2.86 -32.46
CA THR A 5 12.42 2.87 -31.10
C THR A 5 12.19 4.31 -30.66
N GLU A 6 10.95 4.67 -30.42
CA GLU A 6 10.53 5.99 -29.99
C GLU A 6 10.31 6.03 -28.46
N GLY A 7 10.21 7.24 -27.91
CA GLY A 7 9.95 7.42 -26.48
C GLY A 7 8.64 6.77 -26.01
N GLY A 8 7.65 6.62 -26.90
CA GLY A 8 6.41 5.92 -26.67
C GLY A 8 6.59 4.43 -26.39
N ASP A 9 7.49 3.77 -27.12
CA ASP A 9 7.75 2.34 -26.97
C ASP A 9 8.32 2.01 -25.59
N PHE A 10 9.22 2.85 -25.07
CA PHE A 10 9.77 2.68 -23.72
C PHE A 10 8.68 2.83 -22.64
N ARG A 11 7.79 3.81 -22.81
CA ARG A 11 6.67 3.99 -21.89
C ARG A 11 5.76 2.78 -21.87
N GLU A 12 5.33 2.32 -23.03
CA GLU A 12 4.46 1.15 -23.16
C GLU A 12 5.12 -0.11 -22.58
N ALA A 13 6.39 -0.33 -22.88
CA ALA A 13 7.14 -1.46 -22.32
C ALA A 13 7.18 -1.41 -20.79
N THR A 14 7.40 -0.22 -20.21
CA THR A 14 7.42 -0.01 -18.76
C THR A 14 6.04 -0.27 -18.14
N TYR A 15 4.98 0.31 -18.72
CA TYR A 15 3.62 0.12 -18.21
C TYR A 15 3.19 -1.33 -18.24
N ARG A 16 3.45 -2.03 -19.34
CA ARG A 16 3.15 -3.45 -19.47
C ARG A 16 3.95 -4.31 -18.51
N ALA A 17 5.25 -4.03 -18.34
CA ALA A 17 6.08 -4.74 -17.37
C ALA A 17 5.58 -4.59 -15.93
N VAL A 18 5.19 -3.37 -15.53
CA VAL A 18 4.61 -3.10 -14.19
C VAL A 18 3.30 -3.84 -14.01
N ARG A 19 2.38 -3.76 -14.99
CA ARG A 19 1.08 -4.42 -14.92
C ARG A 19 1.21 -5.94 -14.85
N MET A 20 2.08 -6.52 -15.68
CA MET A 20 2.38 -7.94 -15.62
C MET A 20 2.98 -8.34 -14.27
N GLY A 21 3.87 -7.52 -13.72
CA GLY A 21 4.41 -7.73 -12.38
C GLY A 21 3.31 -7.75 -11.31
N LEU A 22 2.36 -6.81 -11.36
CA LEU A 22 1.20 -6.78 -10.46
C LEU A 22 0.29 -8.00 -10.62
N MET A 23 0.07 -8.49 -11.84
CA MET A 23 -0.70 -9.72 -12.08
C MET A 23 -0.05 -10.96 -11.45
N ARG A 24 1.27 -10.98 -11.35
CA ARG A 24 2.03 -12.10 -10.77
C ARG A 24 2.30 -11.95 -9.28
N ALA A 25 2.15 -10.75 -8.75
CA ALA A 25 2.33 -10.49 -7.33
C ALA A 25 1.09 -10.95 -6.56
N GLU A 26 1.29 -11.54 -5.40
CA GLU A 26 0.23 -11.78 -4.42
C GLU A 26 -0.10 -10.43 -3.76
N SER A 27 -0.99 -9.67 -4.40
CA SER A 27 -1.36 -8.34 -3.91
C SER A 27 -2.34 -8.46 -2.73
N VAL A 28 -2.11 -7.64 -1.72
CA VAL A 28 -2.98 -7.52 -0.53
C VAL A 28 -3.61 -6.13 -0.51
N LEU A 29 -4.93 -6.08 -0.37
CA LEU A 29 -5.62 -4.82 -0.21
C LEU A 29 -5.37 -4.28 1.20
N LEU A 30 -4.90 -3.04 1.27
CA LEU A 30 -4.67 -2.34 2.52
C LEU A 30 -5.70 -1.23 2.70
N GLU A 31 -6.09 -0.99 3.94
CA GLU A 31 -6.92 0.16 4.33
C GLU A 31 -6.14 1.10 5.24
N PRO A 32 -6.35 2.43 5.15
CA PRO A 32 -5.74 3.39 6.06
C PRO A 32 -6.41 3.33 7.44
N TRP A 33 -5.61 3.55 8.48
CA TRP A 33 -6.07 3.61 9.85
C TRP A 33 -5.69 4.94 10.49
N TYR A 34 -6.56 5.41 11.42
CA TYR A 34 -6.23 6.47 12.35
C TYR A 34 -5.85 5.90 13.70
N GLN A 35 -4.87 6.51 14.35
CA GLN A 35 -4.75 6.49 15.80
C GLN A 35 -5.65 7.59 16.33
N PHE A 36 -6.44 7.29 17.36
CA PHE A 36 -7.36 8.24 17.94
C PHE A 36 -7.14 8.42 19.44
N ARG A 37 -7.49 9.62 19.91
CA ARG A 37 -7.71 9.94 21.30
C ARG A 37 -9.08 10.59 21.41
N LEU A 38 -10.02 9.90 22.08
CA LEU A 38 -11.41 10.33 22.29
C LEU A 38 -11.60 10.67 23.75
N GLU A 39 -11.98 11.90 24.01
CA GLU A 39 -12.32 12.41 25.34
C GLU A 39 -13.83 12.68 25.39
N VAL A 40 -14.55 12.03 26.30
CA VAL A 40 -15.99 12.20 26.46
C VAL A 40 -16.34 12.34 27.93
N PRO A 41 -17.45 13.00 28.28
CA PRO A 41 -17.99 12.91 29.63
C PRO A 41 -18.23 11.45 30.04
N THR A 42 -17.93 11.08 31.27
CA THR A 42 -17.94 9.67 31.73
C THR A 42 -19.32 9.03 31.52
N GLU A 43 -20.40 9.80 31.57
CA GLU A 43 -21.77 9.33 31.26
C GLU A 43 -21.93 8.80 29.83
N HIS A 44 -21.07 9.21 28.89
CA HIS A 44 -21.12 8.83 27.48
C HIS A 44 -20.08 7.76 27.09
N VAL A 45 -19.24 7.31 28.02
CA VAL A 45 -18.16 6.35 27.71
C VAL A 45 -18.68 5.04 27.15
N GLY A 46 -19.78 4.54 27.68
CA GLY A 46 -20.38 3.28 27.20
C GLY A 46 -20.83 3.37 25.74
N ARG A 47 -21.43 4.50 25.33
CA ARG A 47 -21.78 4.76 23.94
C ARG A 47 -20.53 4.82 23.06
N ALA A 48 -19.52 5.59 23.46
CA ALA A 48 -18.28 5.72 22.74
C ALA A 48 -17.58 4.36 22.51
N MET A 49 -17.55 3.51 23.54
CA MET A 49 -17.01 2.14 23.41
C MET A 49 -17.80 1.29 22.42
N ALA A 50 -19.13 1.34 22.48
CA ALA A 50 -19.99 0.60 21.55
C ALA A 50 -19.82 1.06 20.11
N ASP A 51 -19.71 2.37 19.86
CA ASP A 51 -19.46 2.93 18.54
C ASP A 51 -18.09 2.49 18.02
N LEU A 52 -17.02 2.59 18.82
CA LEU A 52 -15.68 2.16 18.43
C LEU A 52 -15.59 0.65 18.16
N GLN A 53 -16.32 -0.19 18.91
CA GLN A 53 -16.42 -1.62 18.63
C GLN A 53 -17.14 -1.88 17.30
N ARG A 54 -18.23 -1.19 17.04
CA ARG A 54 -18.97 -1.28 15.77
C ARG A 54 -18.11 -0.90 14.57
N PHE A 55 -17.21 0.06 14.73
CA PHE A 55 -16.24 0.48 13.72
C PHE A 55 -15.06 -0.48 13.51
N GLY A 56 -15.03 -1.57 14.27
CA GLY A 56 -13.88 -2.49 14.24
C GLY A 56 -12.61 -1.90 14.85
N GLY A 57 -12.76 -0.89 15.71
CA GLY A 57 -11.63 -0.23 16.37
C GLY A 57 -11.01 -1.08 17.47
N GLU A 58 -9.71 -0.95 17.61
CA GLU A 58 -8.90 -1.52 18.69
C GLU A 58 -8.59 -0.42 19.69
N PHE A 59 -8.96 -0.59 20.96
CA PHE A 59 -8.73 0.44 21.98
C PHE A 59 -8.40 -0.14 23.35
N ALA A 60 -7.65 0.63 24.13
CA ALA A 60 -7.37 0.30 25.52
C ALA A 60 -8.60 0.58 26.41
N PRO A 61 -8.70 -0.04 27.60
CA PRO A 61 -9.70 0.33 28.58
C PRO A 61 -9.73 1.85 28.82
N PRO A 62 -10.91 2.46 29.03
CA PRO A 62 -11.02 3.89 29.25
C PRO A 62 -10.26 4.32 30.52
N GLU A 63 -9.49 5.39 30.39
CA GLU A 63 -8.85 6.05 31.51
C GLU A 63 -9.77 7.16 32.03
N GLN A 64 -9.95 7.25 33.37
CA GLN A 64 -10.75 8.29 33.95
C GLN A 64 -9.88 9.52 34.28
N ASP A 65 -10.31 10.67 33.80
CA ASP A 65 -9.70 11.97 34.07
C ASP A 65 -10.79 12.95 34.58
N GLY A 66 -10.95 12.96 35.89
CA GLY A 66 -12.04 13.71 36.56
C GLY A 66 -13.41 13.25 36.13
N GLU A 67 -14.20 14.17 35.53
CA GLU A 67 -15.57 13.90 35.02
C GLU A 67 -15.52 13.39 33.55
N ARG A 68 -14.37 13.17 33.00
CA ARG A 68 -14.17 12.70 31.63
C ARG A 68 -13.55 11.31 31.60
N SER A 69 -13.83 10.60 30.55
CA SER A 69 -13.17 9.35 30.19
C SER A 69 -12.43 9.54 28.90
N VAL A 70 -11.23 9.00 28.84
CA VAL A 70 -10.32 9.04 27.70
C VAL A 70 -10.17 7.64 27.13
N LEU A 71 -10.43 7.50 25.84
CA LEU A 71 -10.23 6.28 25.06
C LEU A 71 -9.13 6.53 24.04
N THR A 72 -8.14 5.65 24.00
CA THR A 72 -7.06 5.70 23.02
C THR A 72 -6.99 4.39 22.25
N GLY A 73 -6.74 4.48 20.96
CA GLY A 73 -6.70 3.29 20.12
C GLY A 73 -6.49 3.60 18.66
N ALA A 74 -6.90 2.66 17.82
CA ALA A 74 -6.85 2.80 16.37
C ALA A 74 -8.13 2.24 15.74
N ALA A 75 -8.56 2.84 14.63
CA ALA A 75 -9.69 2.37 13.85
C ALA A 75 -9.55 2.75 12.37
N PRO A 76 -10.28 2.06 11.46
CA PRO A 76 -10.28 2.38 10.04
C PRO A 76 -10.71 3.82 9.78
N VAL A 77 -10.03 4.48 8.84
CA VAL A 77 -10.30 5.89 8.47
C VAL A 77 -11.74 6.08 8.02
N GLU A 78 -12.26 5.16 7.20
CA GLU A 78 -13.61 5.23 6.66
C GLU A 78 -14.67 5.33 7.76
N GLN A 79 -14.50 4.58 8.84
CA GLN A 79 -15.45 4.53 9.95
C GLN A 79 -15.38 5.76 10.87
N LEU A 80 -14.25 6.44 10.90
CA LEU A 80 -14.02 7.62 11.74
C LEU A 80 -14.25 8.94 11.01
N ALA A 81 -14.53 8.93 9.70
CA ALA A 81 -14.63 10.14 8.89
C ALA A 81 -15.67 11.13 9.44
N ASP A 82 -16.87 10.65 9.75
CA ASP A 82 -17.98 11.48 10.23
C ASP A 82 -18.15 11.42 11.76
N TYR A 83 -17.39 10.59 12.44
CA TYR A 83 -17.53 10.37 13.88
C TYR A 83 -17.26 11.62 14.75
N PRO A 84 -16.38 12.58 14.37
CA PRO A 84 -16.24 13.84 15.12
C PRO A 84 -17.57 14.60 15.28
N GLU A 85 -18.39 14.60 14.24
CA GLU A 85 -19.71 15.26 14.25
C GLU A 85 -20.69 14.52 15.17
N GLU A 86 -20.70 13.19 15.12
CA GLU A 86 -21.49 12.36 16.02
C GLU A 86 -21.09 12.56 17.48
N VAL A 87 -19.79 12.59 17.78
CA VAL A 87 -19.26 12.87 19.12
C VAL A 87 -19.73 14.23 19.62
N ALA A 88 -19.61 15.26 18.79
CA ALA A 88 -20.08 16.60 19.14
C ALA A 88 -21.58 16.62 19.42
N ALA A 89 -22.36 15.91 18.62
CA ALA A 89 -23.84 15.86 18.78
C ALA A 89 -24.24 15.20 20.08
N TYR A 90 -23.83 13.95 20.36
CA TYR A 90 -24.31 13.26 21.55
C TYR A 90 -23.71 13.77 22.86
N THR A 91 -22.52 14.37 22.82
CA THR A 91 -21.88 14.99 23.98
C THR A 91 -22.26 16.46 24.15
N LYS A 92 -23.12 17.02 23.28
CA LYS A 92 -23.47 18.45 23.24
C LYS A 92 -22.21 19.36 23.19
N GLY A 93 -21.23 18.98 22.36
CA GLY A 93 -19.99 19.72 22.20
C GLY A 93 -18.95 19.53 23.30
N ARG A 94 -19.22 18.68 24.29
CA ARG A 94 -18.30 18.41 25.42
C ARG A 94 -17.26 17.32 25.10
N GLY A 95 -17.47 16.55 24.04
CA GLY A 95 -16.53 15.53 23.57
C GLY A 95 -15.47 16.12 22.64
N ARG A 96 -14.32 15.46 22.57
CA ARG A 96 -13.22 15.82 21.68
C ARG A 96 -12.59 14.56 21.09
N LEU A 97 -12.52 14.50 19.76
CA LEU A 97 -11.82 13.45 19.04
C LEU A 97 -10.60 14.05 18.36
N THR A 98 -9.43 13.47 18.63
CA THR A 98 -8.17 13.81 17.98
C THR A 98 -7.73 12.61 17.14
N LEU A 99 -7.40 12.83 15.88
CA LEU A 99 -7.02 11.80 14.92
C LEU A 99 -5.59 12.06 14.42
N GLN A 100 -4.82 10.99 14.30
CA GLN A 100 -3.47 10.99 13.71
C GLN A 100 -3.37 9.82 12.73
N SER A 101 -2.52 9.96 11.71
CA SER A 101 -2.27 8.85 10.78
C SER A 101 -1.73 7.63 11.53
N GLY A 102 -2.38 6.51 11.38
CA GLY A 102 -2.03 5.20 11.97
C GLY A 102 -1.36 4.25 10.97
N GLY A 103 -1.09 4.72 9.74
CA GLY A 103 -0.55 3.90 8.66
C GLY A 103 -1.61 3.07 7.95
N TYR A 104 -1.17 1.96 7.36
CA TYR A 104 -2.02 1.05 6.61
C TYR A 104 -2.02 -0.33 7.25
N ARG A 105 -3.15 -1.02 7.19
CA ARG A 105 -3.31 -2.41 7.64
C ARG A 105 -4.05 -3.21 6.59
N SER A 106 -4.02 -4.54 6.68
CA SER A 106 -4.82 -5.39 5.81
C SER A 106 -6.30 -5.00 5.91
N CYS A 107 -6.95 -4.83 4.77
CA CYS A 107 -8.36 -4.44 4.71
C CYS A 107 -9.23 -5.57 5.31
N HIS A 108 -10.05 -5.24 6.30
CA HIS A 108 -10.86 -6.20 7.03
C HIS A 108 -11.98 -6.84 6.19
N ASN A 109 -12.49 -6.11 5.21
CA ASN A 109 -13.54 -6.54 4.28
C ASN A 109 -13.05 -6.56 2.82
N ALA A 110 -11.79 -6.93 2.61
CA ALA A 110 -11.18 -6.95 1.28
C ALA A 110 -12.01 -7.70 0.22
N PRO A 111 -12.61 -8.88 0.50
CA PRO A 111 -13.43 -9.59 -0.49
C PRO A 111 -14.62 -8.76 -0.99
N GLU A 112 -15.31 -8.07 -0.10
CA GLU A 112 -16.46 -7.23 -0.44
C GLU A 112 -16.05 -6.02 -1.26
N VAL A 113 -14.94 -5.35 -0.88
CA VAL A 113 -14.41 -4.19 -1.60
C VAL A 113 -13.95 -4.58 -3.01
N ILE A 114 -13.25 -5.71 -3.13
CA ILE A 114 -12.79 -6.23 -4.43
C ILE A 114 -13.99 -6.60 -5.32
N ALA A 115 -14.99 -7.26 -4.74
CA ALA A 115 -16.21 -7.63 -5.48
C ALA A 115 -17.00 -6.40 -5.94
N ALA A 116 -17.10 -5.37 -5.08
CA ALA A 116 -17.78 -4.12 -5.43
C ALA A 116 -17.06 -3.33 -6.53
N ALA A 117 -15.73 -3.38 -6.56
CA ALA A 117 -14.94 -2.75 -7.61
C ALA A 117 -15.12 -3.41 -8.99
N ASP A 118 -15.43 -4.71 -9.03
CA ASP A 118 -15.59 -5.56 -10.24
C ASP A 118 -14.52 -5.29 -11.32
N TYR A 119 -13.30 -4.95 -10.89
CA TYR A 119 -12.20 -4.66 -11.81
C TYR A 119 -11.59 -5.95 -12.35
N ARG A 120 -11.54 -6.06 -13.67
CA ARG A 120 -10.99 -7.20 -14.40
C ARG A 120 -9.80 -6.75 -15.24
N PRO A 121 -8.58 -6.92 -14.76
CA PRO A 121 -7.38 -6.43 -15.45
C PRO A 121 -7.18 -7.05 -16.83
N GLU A 122 -7.65 -8.29 -17.05
CA GLU A 122 -7.57 -8.96 -18.36
C GLU A 122 -8.56 -8.39 -19.38
N ALA A 123 -9.63 -7.74 -18.94
CA ALA A 123 -10.62 -7.08 -19.79
C ALA A 123 -10.30 -5.60 -20.05
N ASP A 124 -9.34 -5.05 -19.34
CA ASP A 124 -8.90 -3.65 -19.48
C ASP A 124 -7.92 -3.52 -20.66
N LEU A 125 -8.49 -3.25 -21.84
CA LEU A 125 -7.68 -3.14 -23.06
C LEU A 125 -6.79 -1.92 -23.09
N GLU A 126 -7.16 -0.84 -22.42
CA GLU A 126 -6.35 0.38 -22.33
C GLU A 126 -5.13 0.19 -21.42
N ASN A 127 -5.32 -0.60 -20.35
CA ASN A 127 -4.29 -0.88 -19.37
C ASN A 127 -3.91 -2.37 -19.34
N SER A 128 -3.80 -2.99 -20.51
CA SER A 128 -3.54 -4.42 -20.64
C SER A 128 -2.25 -4.86 -19.94
N PRO A 129 -2.28 -5.96 -19.16
CA PRO A 129 -1.09 -6.58 -18.60
C PRO A 129 -0.30 -7.41 -19.62
N ASP A 130 -0.85 -7.62 -20.82
CA ASP A 130 -0.25 -8.41 -21.87
C ASP A 130 0.97 -7.72 -22.47
N SER A 131 1.91 -8.49 -22.98
CA SER A 131 3.15 -7.98 -23.58
C SER A 131 3.10 -8.07 -25.11
N VAL A 132 3.89 -7.22 -25.77
CA VAL A 132 4.08 -7.27 -27.21
C VAL A 132 5.47 -7.81 -27.53
N PHE A 133 5.52 -8.84 -28.34
CA PHE A 133 6.74 -9.43 -28.87
C PHE A 133 6.83 -9.19 -30.36
N CYS A 134 8.05 -9.20 -30.90
CA CYS A 134 8.31 -9.03 -32.32
C CYS A 134 9.01 -10.27 -32.88
N ALA A 135 8.46 -10.86 -33.95
CA ALA A 135 9.09 -11.91 -34.73
C ALA A 135 8.89 -11.62 -36.21
N HIS A 136 9.90 -11.89 -37.01
CA HIS A 136 9.87 -11.74 -38.48
C HIS A 136 9.36 -10.37 -38.97
N GLY A 137 9.66 -9.30 -38.20
CA GLY A 137 9.29 -7.94 -38.55
C GLY A 137 7.85 -7.53 -38.16
N GLY A 138 7.08 -8.42 -37.55
CA GLY A 138 5.71 -8.16 -37.05
C GLY A 138 5.62 -8.22 -35.53
N GLY A 139 4.81 -7.33 -34.94
CA GLY A 139 4.47 -7.37 -33.52
C GLY A 139 3.25 -8.30 -33.28
N PHE A 140 3.28 -9.03 -32.19
CA PHE A 140 2.15 -9.84 -31.73
C PHE A 140 1.99 -9.75 -30.23
N THR A 141 0.76 -9.86 -29.74
CA THR A 141 0.45 -9.80 -28.32
C THR A 141 0.53 -11.19 -27.69
N VAL A 142 1.18 -11.28 -26.54
CA VAL A 142 1.28 -12.46 -25.70
C VAL A 142 0.60 -12.18 -24.36
N LYS A 143 -0.27 -13.08 -23.93
CA LYS A 143 -0.93 -12.95 -22.63
C LYS A 143 0.09 -12.92 -21.49
N TRP A 144 -0.19 -12.14 -20.45
CA TRP A 144 0.68 -11.99 -19.30
C TRP A 144 1.10 -13.32 -18.67
N SER A 145 0.20 -14.31 -18.65
CA SER A 145 0.45 -15.65 -18.12
C SER A 145 1.41 -16.49 -18.99
N GLU A 146 1.47 -16.21 -20.27
CA GLU A 146 2.29 -16.93 -21.25
C GLU A 146 3.64 -16.26 -21.51
N VAL A 147 3.82 -15.01 -21.06
CA VAL A 147 5.07 -14.25 -21.27
C VAL A 147 6.33 -15.00 -20.87
N PRO A 148 6.37 -15.79 -19.79
CA PRO A 148 7.57 -16.56 -19.44
C PRO A 148 8.08 -17.51 -20.53
N GLU A 149 7.21 -18.03 -21.39
CA GLU A 149 7.57 -18.94 -22.49
C GLU A 149 8.24 -18.21 -23.65
N TYR A 150 8.03 -16.89 -23.75
CA TYR A 150 8.58 -16.04 -24.82
C TYR A 150 9.77 -15.21 -24.39
N MET A 151 10.10 -15.19 -23.09
CA MET A 151 11.20 -14.39 -22.56
C MET A 151 12.56 -14.96 -22.98
N HIS A 152 13.50 -14.07 -23.37
CA HIS A 152 14.88 -14.45 -23.68
C HIS A 152 15.74 -14.62 -22.43
N LEU A 153 15.36 -13.92 -21.36
CA LEU A 153 16.09 -13.92 -20.10
C LEU A 153 15.23 -14.53 -19.02
N PRO A 154 15.79 -15.36 -18.14
CA PRO A 154 15.06 -15.85 -16.97
C PRO A 154 14.72 -14.68 -16.06
N TRP A 155 13.70 -14.87 -15.20
CA TRP A 155 13.37 -13.91 -14.16
C TRP A 155 14.61 -13.62 -13.29
N ALA A 156 14.90 -12.34 -13.10
CA ALA A 156 16.01 -11.92 -12.23
C ALA A 156 15.76 -12.27 -10.75
N TYR A 157 14.49 -12.39 -10.38
CA TYR A 157 14.05 -12.80 -9.05
C TYR A 157 13.28 -14.11 -9.18
N GLN A 158 13.92 -15.21 -8.77
CA GLN A 158 13.17 -16.41 -8.41
C GLN A 158 12.51 -16.08 -7.07
N THR A 159 11.18 -16.17 -7.01
CA THR A 159 10.47 -16.18 -5.72
C THR A 159 11.12 -17.27 -4.89
N LYS A 160 11.74 -16.89 -3.77
CA LYS A 160 12.19 -17.87 -2.79
C LYS A 160 10.98 -18.68 -2.39
N THR A 161 11.06 -20.00 -2.52
CA THR A 161 10.03 -20.89 -1.99
C THR A 161 9.79 -20.56 -0.52
N GLU A 162 8.55 -20.70 -0.05
CA GLU A 162 8.06 -20.29 1.27
C GLU A 162 8.93 -20.74 2.48
N GLU A 163 9.86 -21.66 2.30
CA GLU A 163 10.79 -22.14 3.34
C GLU A 163 11.93 -21.16 3.68
N GLU A 164 12.19 -20.12 2.88
CA GLU A 164 13.34 -19.21 3.09
C GLU A 164 12.95 -17.75 3.32
N ALA A 165 11.68 -17.40 3.40
CA ALA A 165 11.26 -16.05 3.73
C ALA A 165 11.25 -15.87 5.26
N PRO A 166 12.23 -15.17 5.87
CA PRO A 166 12.07 -14.75 7.25
C PRO A 166 10.84 -13.85 7.31
N ALA A 167 9.90 -14.18 8.20
CA ALA A 167 8.75 -13.33 8.48
C ALA A 167 9.25 -11.90 8.71
N ALA A 168 9.00 -11.01 7.76
CA ALA A 168 9.39 -9.62 7.88
C ALA A 168 8.64 -9.04 9.10
N PRO A 169 9.32 -8.49 10.09
CA PRO A 169 8.64 -7.85 11.21
C PRO A 169 7.87 -6.66 10.65
N ILE A 170 6.56 -6.64 10.88
CA ILE A 170 5.70 -5.49 10.62
C ILE A 170 6.26 -4.33 11.46
N ARG A 171 7.03 -3.44 10.84
CA ARG A 171 7.59 -2.27 11.53
C ARG A 171 6.44 -1.31 11.80
N ARG A 172 6.08 -1.21 13.05
CA ARG A 172 5.24 -0.14 13.58
C ARG A 172 6.00 1.18 13.46
N GLY A 173 5.41 2.14 12.78
CA GLY A 173 5.60 3.55 13.04
C GLY A 173 6.64 4.28 12.19
N GLY A 174 6.20 5.41 11.65
CA GLY A 174 7.02 6.57 11.32
C GLY A 174 7.86 6.44 10.06
N ALA A 175 7.44 7.11 9.00
CA ALA A 175 8.21 7.26 7.78
C ALA A 175 9.53 8.00 8.04
N SER A 176 10.56 7.25 8.37
CA SER A 176 11.94 7.59 8.11
C SER A 176 12.52 6.36 7.43
N TYR A 177 12.72 6.44 6.12
CA TYR A 177 13.44 5.44 5.36
C TYR A 177 14.92 5.54 5.77
N SER A 178 15.27 4.81 6.82
CA SER A 178 16.65 4.49 7.12
C SER A 178 16.89 3.07 6.62
N GLY A 179 17.17 2.94 5.34
CA GLY A 179 17.69 1.71 4.79
C GLY A 179 18.92 1.27 5.60
N SER A 180 19.03 -0.02 5.89
CA SER A 180 20.24 -0.51 6.52
C SER A 180 21.41 -0.22 5.59
N ARG A 181 22.60 0.00 6.15
CA ARG A 181 23.84 0.26 5.38
C ARG A 181 24.14 -0.85 4.35
N GLU A 182 23.55 -2.02 4.52
CA GLU A 182 23.63 -3.17 3.60
C GLU A 182 22.65 -3.06 2.44
N GLU A 183 21.42 -2.55 2.67
CA GLU A 183 20.44 -2.28 1.62
C GLU A 183 20.89 -1.13 0.71
N GLU A 184 21.50 -0.11 1.29
CA GLU A 184 22.07 1.02 0.56
C GLU A 184 23.22 0.58 -0.34
N LYS A 185 24.11 -0.31 0.16
CA LYS A 185 25.18 -0.92 -0.64
C LYS A 185 24.65 -1.84 -1.73
N ALA A 186 23.59 -2.59 -1.47
CA ALA A 186 22.95 -3.46 -2.46
C ALA A 186 22.31 -2.62 -3.59
N LEU A 187 21.63 -1.53 -3.26
CA LEU A 187 21.07 -0.57 -4.21
C LEU A 187 22.17 0.12 -5.03
N GLU A 188 23.25 0.55 -4.38
CA GLU A 188 24.41 1.13 -5.08
C GLU A 188 25.07 0.13 -6.04
N ALA A 189 25.17 -1.14 -5.64
CA ALA A 189 25.75 -2.20 -6.49
C ALA A 189 24.85 -2.49 -7.70
N ILE A 190 23.54 -2.52 -7.53
CA ILE A 190 22.57 -2.67 -8.62
C ILE A 190 22.63 -1.47 -9.56
N PHE A 191 22.68 -0.25 -9.00
CA PHE A 191 22.75 0.99 -9.77
C PHE A 191 24.04 1.06 -10.60
N ARG A 192 25.20 0.72 -10.02
CA ARG A 192 26.51 0.64 -10.70
C ARG A 192 26.52 -0.36 -11.83
N ARG A 193 25.86 -1.50 -11.63
CA ARG A 193 25.77 -2.56 -12.64
C ARG A 193 24.88 -2.17 -13.83
N THR A 194 23.88 -1.33 -13.59
CA THR A 194 22.86 -0.96 -14.59
C THR A 194 23.24 0.32 -15.34
N TYR A 195 23.82 1.29 -14.66
CA TYR A 195 24.04 2.65 -15.19
C TYR A 195 25.53 3.11 -15.19
N GLY A 196 26.46 2.25 -14.79
CA GLY A 196 27.86 2.62 -14.66
C GLY A 196 28.13 3.61 -13.52
N ASP A 197 29.28 4.27 -13.53
CA ASP A 197 29.72 5.19 -12.47
C ASP A 197 29.06 6.59 -12.50
N GLN A 198 28.05 6.82 -13.33
CA GLN A 198 27.32 8.09 -13.38
C GLN A 198 26.30 8.18 -12.23
N LYS A 199 26.62 8.94 -11.19
CA LYS A 199 25.66 9.29 -10.16
C LYS A 199 24.56 10.21 -10.73
N PRO A 200 23.27 9.88 -10.58
CA PRO A 200 22.21 10.83 -10.89
C PRO A 200 22.31 12.01 -9.92
N SER A 201 22.29 13.24 -10.47
CA SER A 201 22.40 14.50 -9.71
C SER A 201 21.20 14.83 -8.81
N ALA A 202 20.28 13.88 -8.58
CA ALA A 202 19.00 14.10 -7.88
C ALA A 202 18.95 13.54 -6.46
N PHE A 203 20.02 12.96 -5.93
CA PHE A 203 20.06 12.44 -4.57
C PHE A 203 21.11 13.16 -3.72
N THR A 204 20.86 14.46 -3.43
CA THR A 204 21.57 15.15 -2.35
C THR A 204 20.54 15.37 -1.24
N PRO A 205 20.67 14.74 -0.06
CA PRO A 205 19.86 15.11 1.09
C PRO A 205 20.22 16.55 1.47
N GLN A 206 19.24 17.42 1.49
CA GLN A 206 19.40 18.73 2.07
C GLN A 206 19.58 18.56 3.59
N SER A 207 20.70 19.04 4.07
CA SER A 207 21.09 19.19 5.48
C SER A 207 20.18 20.12 6.26
#